data_b9b006105ced348278bdb5a9ce004250
#
_entry.id   b9b006105ced348278bdb5a9ce004250
#
_cell.length_a   1.000
_cell.length_b   1.000
_cell.length_c   1.000
_cell.angle_alpha   90.00
_cell.angle_beta   90.00
_cell.angle_gamma   90.00
#
_symmetry.space_group_name_H-M   'P 1'
#
loop_
_entity.id
_entity.type
_entity.pdbx_description
1 polymer ?
#
loop_
_entity_poly.entity_id
_entity_poly.type
_entity_poly.pdbx_seq_one_letter_code
_entity_poly.pdbx_strand_id
1 'polypeptide(L)'
;MKKEQIEAMRALAEKGKAMGEFWDQILEASFIIHGHVCGGMPLGFLAGLKALQALGSEREANMAKIVYVETGSGHAAGCFADGVQMSTGCTFGKGLIQRTEYGKWALTLVERESKRAVRVSVRPEVMKKSFESPFVKMRHQGTPPTDVPLDISRPLVEGLLGRKAEELFISSEIFEYTLPTGNAPCFNLLTCKGCGEVVAENKARLKDNEIFCLPCVGYSRV
;
A
#
# COMPACT_ATOMS: atom_id res chain seq x y z
N MET A 1 5.25 19.21 7.07
CA MET A 1 4.42 19.36 5.86
C MET A 1 3.96 20.80 5.75
N LYS A 2 4.05 21.43 4.59
CA LYS A 2 3.66 22.84 4.38
C LYS A 2 2.13 22.97 4.42
N LYS A 3 1.59 24.08 4.97
CA LYS A 3 0.13 24.34 5.07
C LYS A 3 -0.56 24.26 3.70
N GLU A 4 0.05 24.84 2.68
CA GLU A 4 -0.43 24.82 1.29
C GLU A 4 -0.61 23.39 0.73
N GLN A 5 0.26 22.45 1.11
CA GLN A 5 0.11 21.05 0.70
C GLN A 5 -1.08 20.37 1.36
N ILE A 6 -1.32 20.67 2.65
CA ILE A 6 -2.49 20.13 3.39
C ILE A 6 -3.78 20.64 2.74
N GLU A 7 -3.87 21.92 2.44
CA GLU A 7 -5.03 22.55 1.77
C GLU A 7 -5.24 21.94 0.37
N ALA A 8 -4.15 21.71 -0.37
CA ALA A 8 -4.22 21.06 -1.67
C ALA A 8 -4.72 19.61 -1.61
N MET A 9 -4.27 18.86 -0.60
CA MET A 9 -4.70 17.48 -0.38
C MET A 9 -6.19 17.39 -0.05
N ARG A 10 -6.69 18.27 0.80
CA ARG A 10 -8.12 18.38 1.12
C ARG A 10 -8.94 18.72 -0.11
N ALA A 11 -8.53 19.72 -0.86
CA ALA A 11 -9.22 20.11 -2.10
C ALA A 11 -9.22 19.00 -3.16
N LEU A 12 -8.17 18.14 -3.22
CA LEU A 12 -8.13 16.99 -4.10
C LEU A 12 -9.03 15.86 -3.62
N ALA A 13 -9.10 15.60 -2.32
CA ALA A 13 -10.04 14.65 -1.75
C ALA A 13 -11.50 15.09 -1.99
N GLU A 14 -11.78 16.39 -1.90
CA GLU A 14 -13.11 16.95 -2.21
C GLU A 14 -13.54 16.74 -3.67
N LYS A 15 -12.60 16.74 -4.63
CA LYS A 15 -12.90 16.41 -6.03
C LYS A 15 -13.22 14.93 -6.25
N GLY A 16 -12.76 14.05 -5.35
CA GLY A 16 -13.11 12.62 -5.34
C GLY A 16 -14.51 12.31 -4.80
N LYS A 17 -15.29 13.30 -4.39
CA LYS A 17 -16.61 13.17 -3.73
C LYS A 17 -17.70 12.39 -4.49
N ALA A 18 -17.37 11.80 -5.62
CA ALA A 18 -18.25 10.85 -6.32
C ALA A 18 -18.28 9.43 -5.70
N MET A 19 -17.45 9.16 -4.67
CA MET A 19 -17.29 7.83 -4.08
C MET A 19 -18.14 7.61 -2.82
N GLY A 20 -18.73 8.68 -2.26
CA GLY A 20 -19.50 8.67 -1.00
C GLY A 20 -18.65 9.06 0.21
N GLU A 21 -19.32 9.62 1.23
CA GLU A 21 -18.70 10.29 2.39
C GLU A 21 -17.59 9.47 3.08
N PHE A 22 -17.82 8.18 3.27
CA PHE A 22 -16.83 7.29 3.90
C PHE A 22 -15.51 7.21 3.10
N TRP A 23 -15.61 7.00 1.78
CA TRP A 23 -14.45 6.87 0.92
C TRP A 23 -13.72 8.20 0.72
N ASP A 24 -14.45 9.30 0.73
CA ASP A 24 -13.88 10.65 0.66
C ASP A 24 -13.03 10.95 1.88
N GLN A 25 -13.50 10.59 3.08
CA GLN A 25 -12.74 10.71 4.33
C GLN A 25 -11.48 9.83 4.32
N ILE A 26 -11.58 8.58 3.83
CA ILE A 26 -10.42 7.69 3.74
C ILE A 26 -9.41 8.22 2.70
N LEU A 27 -9.85 8.79 1.59
CA LEU A 27 -8.96 9.39 0.59
C LEU A 27 -8.24 10.62 1.16
N GLU A 28 -8.94 11.51 1.88
CA GLU A 28 -8.32 12.65 2.56
C GLU A 28 -7.26 12.18 3.55
N ALA A 29 -7.60 11.22 4.42
CA ALA A 29 -6.67 10.62 5.37
C ALA A 29 -5.46 9.99 4.66
N SER A 30 -5.67 9.37 3.50
CA SER A 30 -4.61 8.77 2.70
C SER A 30 -3.58 9.81 2.23
N PHE A 31 -4.04 10.95 1.74
CA PHE A 31 -3.16 12.05 1.35
C PHE A 31 -2.35 12.59 2.54
N ILE A 32 -3.01 12.78 3.68
CA ILE A 32 -2.37 13.30 4.91
C ILE A 32 -1.30 12.33 5.40
N ILE A 33 -1.62 11.04 5.49
CA ILE A 33 -0.70 10.00 5.95
C ILE A 33 0.46 9.83 4.97
N HIS A 34 0.19 9.87 3.66
CA HIS A 34 1.20 9.76 2.61
C HIS A 34 2.16 10.94 2.57
N GLY A 35 1.70 12.15 2.90
CA GLY A 35 2.51 13.33 3.19
C GLY A 35 2.94 14.16 1.98
N HIS A 36 2.55 13.82 0.76
CA HIS A 36 2.78 14.65 -0.43
C HIS A 36 1.77 14.40 -1.55
N VAL A 37 1.66 15.34 -2.50
CA VAL A 37 0.77 15.22 -3.66
C VAL A 37 1.50 14.56 -4.82
N CYS A 38 1.10 13.35 -5.18
CA CYS A 38 1.64 12.61 -6.32
C CYS A 38 0.55 11.73 -6.96
N GLY A 39 0.81 11.20 -8.15
CA GLY A 39 -0.13 10.29 -8.84
C GLY A 39 -0.14 8.85 -8.30
N GLY A 40 0.93 8.41 -7.62
CA GLY A 40 1.07 7.01 -7.19
C GLY A 40 0.09 6.60 -6.09
N MET A 41 -0.07 7.43 -5.06
CA MET A 41 -0.97 7.14 -3.94
C MET A 41 -2.44 7.06 -4.37
N PRO A 42 -3.03 8.08 -5.05
CA PRO A 42 -4.42 7.98 -5.49
C PRO A 42 -4.64 6.86 -6.50
N LEU A 43 -3.66 6.56 -7.36
CA LEU A 43 -3.76 5.41 -8.27
C LEU A 43 -3.84 4.08 -7.51
N GLY A 44 -3.03 3.90 -6.45
CA GLY A 44 -3.10 2.74 -5.57
C GLY A 44 -4.41 2.66 -4.80
N PHE A 45 -4.93 3.82 -4.34
CA PHE A 45 -6.21 3.90 -3.67
C PHE A 45 -7.36 3.42 -4.58
N LEU A 46 -7.42 3.93 -5.80
CA LEU A 46 -8.41 3.53 -6.80
C LEU A 46 -8.27 2.06 -7.21
N ALA A 47 -7.03 1.54 -7.30
CA ALA A 47 -6.77 0.13 -7.58
C ALA A 47 -7.32 -0.80 -6.48
N GLY A 48 -7.15 -0.42 -5.22
CA GLY A 48 -7.70 -1.17 -4.09
C GLY A 48 -9.24 -1.14 -4.05
N LEU A 49 -9.86 0.02 -4.34
CA LEU A 49 -11.32 0.11 -4.51
C LEU A 49 -11.82 -0.80 -5.63
N LYS A 50 -11.14 -0.79 -6.78
CA LYS A 50 -11.47 -1.67 -7.91
C LYS A 50 -11.35 -3.15 -7.54
N ALA A 51 -10.36 -3.53 -6.75
CA ALA A 51 -10.20 -4.90 -6.28
C ALA A 51 -11.32 -5.32 -5.32
N LEU A 52 -11.69 -4.46 -4.37
CA LEU A 52 -12.83 -4.71 -3.47
C LEU A 52 -14.14 -4.87 -4.27
N GLN A 53 -14.40 -3.96 -5.22
CA GLN A 53 -15.56 -4.02 -6.08
C GLN A 53 -15.60 -5.32 -6.92
N ALA A 54 -14.49 -5.68 -7.55
CA ALA A 54 -14.42 -6.87 -8.41
C ALA A 54 -14.57 -8.17 -7.61
N LEU A 55 -14.09 -8.20 -6.35
CA LEU A 55 -14.24 -9.33 -5.45
C LEU A 55 -15.63 -9.39 -4.81
N GLY A 56 -16.41 -8.30 -4.88
CA GLY A 56 -17.70 -8.16 -4.18
C GLY A 56 -17.52 -8.11 -2.66
N SER A 57 -16.43 -7.51 -2.19
CA SER A 57 -16.01 -7.51 -0.80
C SER A 57 -15.95 -6.10 -0.21
N GLU A 58 -16.18 -6.00 1.10
CA GLU A 58 -16.02 -4.77 1.85
C GLU A 58 -14.54 -4.53 2.25
N ARG A 59 -14.27 -3.31 2.70
CA ARG A 59 -12.96 -2.93 3.27
C ARG A 59 -12.60 -3.81 4.46
N GLU A 60 -11.32 -4.21 4.55
CA GLU A 60 -10.83 -5.13 5.58
C GLU A 60 -10.90 -4.51 7.00
N ALA A 61 -11.47 -5.26 7.94
CA ALA A 61 -11.50 -4.90 9.35
C ALA A 61 -10.95 -6.02 10.27
N ASN A 62 -11.25 -7.29 9.99
CA ASN A 62 -11.14 -8.42 10.92
C ASN A 62 -10.13 -9.51 10.49
N MET A 63 -9.06 -9.17 9.82
CA MET A 63 -8.03 -10.12 9.34
C MET A 63 -8.56 -11.12 8.28
N ALA A 64 -9.71 -10.83 7.67
CA ALA A 64 -10.34 -11.70 6.69
C ALA A 64 -9.70 -11.63 5.28
N LYS A 65 -8.90 -10.59 5.02
CA LYS A 65 -8.26 -10.37 3.73
C LYS A 65 -6.75 -10.16 3.88
N ILE A 66 -6.05 -10.40 2.79
CA ILE A 66 -4.64 -10.05 2.61
C ILE A 66 -4.45 -9.48 1.21
N VAL A 67 -3.55 -8.52 1.04
CA VAL A 67 -3.20 -7.95 -0.25
C VAL A 67 -1.72 -8.14 -0.55
N TYR A 68 -1.43 -8.63 -1.74
CA TYR A 68 -0.08 -8.72 -2.30
C TYR A 68 0.09 -7.58 -3.30
N VAL A 69 1.01 -6.65 -3.03
CA VAL A 69 1.30 -5.52 -3.90
C VAL A 69 2.54 -5.85 -4.72
N GLU A 70 2.43 -5.78 -6.04
CA GLU A 70 3.48 -6.20 -6.97
C GLU A 70 4.56 -5.15 -7.22
N THR A 71 4.52 -4.02 -6.49
CA THR A 71 5.61 -3.05 -6.50
C THR A 71 6.85 -3.62 -5.83
N GLY A 72 8.00 -3.03 -6.11
CA GLY A 72 9.29 -3.43 -5.52
C GLY A 72 10.04 -2.27 -4.89
N SER A 73 11.18 -2.57 -4.28
CA SER A 73 12.17 -1.60 -3.86
C SER A 73 12.96 -1.10 -5.08
N GLY A 74 13.51 0.11 -4.97
CA GLY A 74 14.37 0.66 -6.03
C GLY A 74 13.67 1.23 -7.27
N HIS A 75 12.33 1.28 -7.29
CA HIS A 75 11.59 2.01 -8.31
C HIS A 75 10.50 2.90 -7.70
N ALA A 76 10.03 3.91 -8.45
CA ALA A 76 9.15 4.97 -7.94
C ALA A 76 7.68 4.52 -7.75
N ALA A 77 7.46 3.40 -7.08
CA ALA A 77 6.14 2.77 -6.92
C ALA A 77 5.66 2.61 -5.47
N GLY A 78 6.46 3.02 -4.47
CA GLY A 78 6.09 2.90 -3.06
C GLY A 78 4.77 3.58 -2.70
N CYS A 79 4.53 4.76 -3.27
CA CYS A 79 3.30 5.52 -3.07
C CYS A 79 2.02 4.74 -3.43
N PHE A 80 2.09 3.85 -4.42
CA PHE A 80 0.97 2.99 -4.80
C PHE A 80 0.55 2.05 -3.67
N ALA A 81 1.52 1.48 -2.94
CA ALA A 81 1.23 0.59 -1.82
C ALA A 81 0.51 1.30 -0.66
N ASP A 82 0.84 2.58 -0.40
CA ASP A 82 0.14 3.38 0.61
C ASP A 82 -1.34 3.55 0.24
N GLY A 83 -1.63 3.87 -1.02
CA GLY A 83 -3.01 3.97 -1.50
C GLY A 83 -3.78 2.64 -1.39
N VAL A 84 -3.16 1.53 -1.79
CA VAL A 84 -3.74 0.18 -1.65
C VAL A 84 -4.03 -0.14 -0.19
N GLN A 85 -3.08 0.12 0.72
CA GLN A 85 -3.26 -0.09 2.15
C GLN A 85 -4.48 0.66 2.69
N MET A 86 -4.62 1.92 2.31
CA MET A 86 -5.69 2.78 2.81
C MET A 86 -7.06 2.37 2.28
N SER A 87 -7.19 2.07 1.00
CA SER A 87 -8.47 1.66 0.41
C SER A 87 -8.90 0.27 0.84
N THR A 88 -7.99 -0.72 0.82
CA THR A 88 -8.34 -2.10 1.19
C THR A 88 -8.48 -2.32 2.69
N GLY A 89 -7.87 -1.48 3.52
CA GLY A 89 -7.76 -1.70 4.98
C GLY A 89 -6.76 -2.80 5.37
N CYS A 90 -6.07 -3.40 4.42
CA CYS A 90 -5.00 -4.36 4.66
C CYS A 90 -3.73 -3.61 5.05
N THR A 91 -3.55 -3.32 6.33
CA THR A 91 -2.47 -2.46 6.82
C THR A 91 -1.19 -3.24 7.15
N PHE A 92 -0.06 -2.53 7.11
CA PHE A 92 1.25 -3.06 7.52
C PHE A 92 1.23 -3.58 8.97
N GLY A 93 0.66 -2.80 9.91
CA GLY A 93 0.60 -3.17 11.32
C GLY A 93 -0.19 -4.46 11.60
N LYS A 94 -1.20 -4.76 10.76
CA LYS A 94 -1.93 -6.03 10.81
C LYS A 94 -1.23 -7.18 10.06
N GLY A 95 -0.13 -6.91 9.34
CA GLY A 95 0.55 -7.89 8.49
C GLY A 95 -0.27 -8.35 7.29
N LEU A 96 -1.24 -7.54 6.86
CA LEU A 96 -2.18 -7.89 5.79
C LEU A 96 -1.80 -7.29 4.43
N ILE A 97 -0.71 -6.55 4.34
CA ILE A 97 -0.12 -6.10 3.08
C ILE A 97 1.28 -6.67 2.92
N GLN A 98 1.55 -7.28 1.79
CA GLN A 98 2.84 -7.87 1.47
C GLN A 98 3.32 -7.39 0.10
N ARG A 99 4.61 -7.11 -0.01
CA ARG A 99 5.24 -6.74 -1.27
C ARG A 99 5.87 -7.97 -1.91
N THR A 100 5.64 -8.15 -3.23
CA THR A 100 6.15 -9.31 -3.97
C THR A 100 7.42 -9.01 -4.78
N GLU A 101 7.88 -7.77 -4.83
CA GLU A 101 9.09 -7.31 -5.52
C GLU A 101 9.10 -7.56 -7.05
N TYR A 102 7.92 -7.66 -7.69
CA TYR A 102 7.84 -7.88 -9.14
C TYR A 102 8.07 -6.62 -9.98
N GLY A 103 8.14 -5.44 -9.35
CA GLY A 103 8.32 -4.16 -10.06
C GLY A 103 7.13 -3.75 -10.92
N LYS A 104 5.92 -4.21 -10.62
CA LYS A 104 4.69 -3.94 -11.37
C LYS A 104 3.72 -3.07 -10.57
N TRP A 105 2.95 -2.27 -11.27
CA TRP A 105 1.86 -1.46 -10.71
C TRP A 105 0.57 -2.28 -10.67
N ALA A 106 0.52 -3.22 -9.74
CA ALA A 106 -0.57 -4.17 -9.60
C ALA A 106 -0.70 -4.63 -8.15
N LEU A 107 -1.86 -5.20 -7.85
CA LEU A 107 -2.14 -5.85 -6.58
C LEU A 107 -2.95 -7.14 -6.81
N THR A 108 -2.87 -8.07 -5.87
CA THR A 108 -3.79 -9.21 -5.74
C THR A 108 -4.43 -9.15 -4.36
N LEU A 109 -5.75 -8.96 -4.31
CA LEU A 109 -6.54 -9.00 -3.07
C LEU A 109 -7.11 -10.40 -2.90
N VAL A 110 -6.94 -10.97 -1.72
CA VAL A 110 -7.33 -12.34 -1.39
C VAL A 110 -8.23 -12.36 -0.16
N GLU A 111 -9.35 -13.03 -0.22
CA GLU A 111 -10.16 -13.44 0.94
C GLU A 111 -9.55 -14.70 1.53
N ARG A 112 -9.19 -14.66 2.81
CA ARG A 112 -8.40 -15.74 3.43
C ARG A 112 -9.18 -17.03 3.64
N GLU A 113 -10.45 -16.94 4.00
CA GLU A 113 -11.30 -18.10 4.27
C GLU A 113 -11.78 -18.76 2.96
N SER A 114 -12.38 -17.98 2.08
CA SER A 114 -12.91 -18.47 0.80
C SER A 114 -11.81 -18.76 -0.24
N LYS A 115 -10.58 -18.25 -0.02
CA LYS A 115 -9.45 -18.29 -0.96
C LYS A 115 -9.74 -17.61 -2.30
N ARG A 116 -10.84 -16.87 -2.42
CA ARG A 116 -11.15 -16.09 -3.62
C ARG A 116 -10.19 -14.92 -3.73
N ALA A 117 -9.69 -14.69 -4.92
CA ALA A 117 -8.78 -13.60 -5.20
C ALA A 117 -9.10 -12.90 -6.51
N VAL A 118 -8.71 -11.64 -6.59
CA VAL A 118 -8.71 -10.85 -7.83
C VAL A 118 -7.39 -10.11 -7.96
N ARG A 119 -6.85 -10.08 -9.18
CA ARG A 119 -5.69 -9.28 -9.49
C ARG A 119 -6.12 -8.03 -10.26
N VAL A 120 -5.66 -6.85 -9.82
CA VAL A 120 -5.88 -5.57 -10.49
C VAL A 120 -4.53 -4.97 -10.86
N SER A 121 -4.34 -4.63 -12.13
CA SER A 121 -3.15 -3.97 -12.64
C SER A 121 -3.49 -2.66 -13.34
N VAL A 122 -2.59 -1.69 -13.24
CA VAL A 122 -2.71 -0.42 -13.97
C VAL A 122 -2.48 -0.70 -15.46
N ARG A 123 -3.32 -0.10 -16.30
CA ARG A 123 -3.17 -0.20 -17.76
C ARG A 123 -1.83 0.37 -18.22
N PRO A 124 -1.11 -0.30 -19.12
CA PRO A 124 0.21 0.14 -19.58
C PRO A 124 0.20 1.58 -20.13
N GLU A 125 -0.84 1.96 -20.87
CA GLU A 125 -1.00 3.29 -21.45
C GLU A 125 -1.16 4.38 -20.38
N VAL A 126 -1.81 4.07 -19.25
CA VAL A 126 -1.94 4.98 -18.10
C VAL A 126 -0.56 5.22 -17.47
N MET A 127 0.21 4.16 -17.28
CA MET A 127 1.57 4.27 -16.73
C MET A 127 2.51 5.03 -17.66
N LYS A 128 2.51 4.73 -18.96
CA LYS A 128 3.33 5.44 -19.94
C LYS A 128 3.05 6.94 -19.89
N LYS A 129 1.76 7.32 -19.96
CA LYS A 129 1.35 8.74 -19.87
C LYS A 129 1.74 9.38 -18.53
N SER A 130 1.62 8.66 -17.42
CA SER A 130 2.00 9.18 -16.10
C SER A 130 3.52 9.42 -16.01
N PHE A 131 4.32 8.55 -16.59
CA PHE A 131 5.78 8.68 -16.60
C PHE A 131 6.27 9.82 -17.54
N GLU A 132 5.49 10.21 -18.53
CA GLU A 132 5.76 11.37 -19.37
C GLU A 132 5.36 12.71 -18.72
N SER A 133 4.67 12.68 -17.58
CA SER A 133 4.20 13.87 -16.89
C SER A 133 5.33 14.77 -16.41
N PRO A 134 5.11 16.10 -16.35
CA PRO A 134 6.09 17.02 -15.78
C PRO A 134 6.48 16.66 -14.34
N PHE A 135 5.55 16.13 -13.56
CA PHE A 135 5.83 15.65 -12.19
C PHE A 135 6.93 14.59 -12.19
N VAL A 136 6.78 13.51 -12.99
CA VAL A 136 7.76 12.42 -13.03
C VAL A 136 9.10 12.89 -13.62
N LYS A 137 9.08 13.79 -14.60
CA LYS A 137 10.31 14.39 -15.14
C LYS A 137 11.11 15.13 -14.08
N MET A 138 10.46 15.95 -13.24
CA MET A 138 11.12 16.63 -12.13
C MET A 138 11.63 15.64 -11.08
N ARG A 139 10.87 14.59 -10.77
CA ARG A 139 11.31 13.51 -9.87
C ARG A 139 12.54 12.78 -10.39
N HIS A 140 12.60 12.52 -11.67
CA HIS A 140 13.75 11.89 -12.32
C HIS A 140 15.01 12.78 -12.28
N GLN A 141 14.85 14.10 -12.24
CA GLN A 141 15.92 15.09 -12.06
C GLN A 141 16.37 15.25 -10.59
N GLY A 142 15.79 14.46 -9.65
CA GLY A 142 16.15 14.49 -8.24
C GLY A 142 15.33 15.44 -7.37
N THR A 143 14.33 16.16 -7.92
CA THR A 143 13.46 17.04 -7.13
C THR A 143 12.68 16.23 -6.09
N PRO A 144 12.74 16.50 -4.77
CA PRO A 144 11.92 15.83 -3.78
C PRO A 144 10.41 15.96 -4.09
N PRO A 145 9.57 14.97 -3.78
CA PRO A 145 8.13 15.03 -4.14
C PRO A 145 7.40 16.20 -3.48
N THR A 146 7.84 16.62 -2.29
CA THR A 146 7.32 17.78 -1.56
C THR A 146 7.68 19.12 -2.18
N ASP A 147 8.70 19.15 -3.04
CA ASP A 147 9.22 20.35 -3.66
C ASP A 147 8.74 20.52 -5.13
N VAL A 148 8.03 19.50 -5.65
CA VAL A 148 7.35 19.65 -6.93
C VAL A 148 6.19 20.63 -6.76
N PRO A 149 6.10 21.68 -7.58
CA PRO A 149 5.04 22.68 -7.50
C PRO A 149 3.63 22.06 -7.61
N LEU A 150 2.68 22.62 -6.88
CA LEU A 150 1.31 22.08 -6.82
C LEU A 150 0.55 22.24 -8.14
N ASP A 151 0.86 23.26 -8.94
CA ASP A 151 0.32 23.44 -10.29
C ASP A 151 0.76 22.34 -11.27
N ILE A 152 1.87 21.65 -10.96
CA ILE A 152 2.37 20.48 -11.71
C ILE A 152 1.77 19.17 -11.17
N SER A 153 1.69 18.99 -9.86
CA SER A 153 1.25 17.74 -9.26
C SER A 153 -0.28 17.58 -9.25
N ARG A 154 -1.05 18.66 -9.06
CA ARG A 154 -2.51 18.64 -9.03
C ARG A 154 -3.17 18.10 -10.30
N PRO A 155 -2.83 18.58 -11.53
CA PRO A 155 -3.47 18.08 -12.75
C PRO A 155 -3.29 16.57 -12.95
N LEU A 156 -2.16 16.02 -12.52
CA LEU A 156 -1.91 14.57 -12.57
C LEU A 156 -2.89 13.82 -11.66
N VAL A 157 -3.07 14.28 -10.43
CA VAL A 157 -3.98 13.65 -9.45
C VAL A 157 -5.43 13.81 -9.87
N GLU A 158 -5.85 15.03 -10.25
CA GLU A 158 -7.21 15.32 -10.71
C GLU A 158 -7.58 14.49 -11.95
N GLY A 159 -6.63 14.34 -12.86
CA GLY A 159 -6.79 13.51 -14.05
C GLY A 159 -6.94 12.03 -13.75
N LEU A 160 -6.40 11.53 -12.64
CA LEU A 160 -6.60 10.13 -12.19
C LEU A 160 -7.94 9.97 -11.48
N LEU A 161 -8.26 10.86 -10.54
CA LEU A 161 -9.49 10.81 -9.74
C LEU A 161 -10.76 11.02 -10.59
N GLY A 162 -10.67 11.77 -11.69
CA GLY A 162 -11.78 12.01 -12.61
C GLY A 162 -12.07 10.89 -13.61
N ARG A 163 -11.29 9.81 -13.62
CA ARG A 163 -11.46 8.69 -14.57
C ARG A 163 -12.26 7.54 -13.99
N LYS A 164 -12.96 6.82 -14.86
CA LYS A 164 -13.58 5.55 -14.53
C LYS A 164 -12.52 4.48 -14.27
N ALA A 165 -12.81 3.55 -13.36
CA ALA A 165 -11.87 2.49 -13.01
C ALA A 165 -11.46 1.62 -14.21
N GLU A 166 -12.35 1.38 -15.15
CA GLU A 166 -12.13 0.61 -16.37
C GLU A 166 -11.12 1.26 -17.33
N GLU A 167 -10.98 2.59 -17.25
CA GLU A 167 -9.99 3.34 -18.03
C GLU A 167 -8.59 3.29 -17.39
N LEU A 168 -8.52 3.00 -16.10
CA LEU A 168 -7.28 2.97 -15.33
C LEU A 168 -6.71 1.57 -15.17
N PHE A 169 -7.60 0.55 -15.04
CA PHE A 169 -7.21 -0.77 -14.58
C PHE A 169 -7.67 -1.90 -15.49
N ILE A 170 -6.96 -3.01 -15.39
CA ILE A 170 -7.34 -4.33 -15.88
C ILE A 170 -7.53 -5.20 -14.64
N SER A 171 -8.71 -5.83 -14.52
CA SER A 171 -9.00 -6.80 -13.46
C SER A 171 -9.02 -8.20 -14.05
N SER A 172 -8.48 -9.18 -13.34
CA SER A 172 -8.69 -10.59 -13.66
C SER A 172 -10.12 -11.02 -13.36
N GLU A 173 -10.51 -12.18 -13.86
CA GLU A 173 -11.60 -12.96 -13.28
C GLU A 173 -11.23 -13.33 -11.83
N ILE A 174 -12.24 -13.70 -11.01
CA ILE A 174 -12.00 -14.24 -9.68
C ILE A 174 -11.38 -15.62 -9.83
N PHE A 175 -10.30 -15.87 -9.07
CA PHE A 175 -9.58 -17.15 -9.08
C PHE A 175 -9.30 -17.63 -7.66
N GLU A 176 -8.99 -18.90 -7.49
CA GLU A 176 -8.55 -19.47 -6.22
C GLU A 176 -7.07 -19.16 -5.98
N TYR A 177 -6.76 -18.65 -4.79
CA TYR A 177 -5.39 -18.31 -4.38
C TYR A 177 -4.92 -19.18 -3.22
N THR A 178 -3.82 -19.90 -3.42
CA THR A 178 -3.19 -20.67 -2.34
C THR A 178 -2.36 -19.75 -1.46
N LEU A 179 -2.85 -19.47 -0.26
CA LEU A 179 -2.12 -18.68 0.72
C LEU A 179 -0.89 -19.43 1.23
N PRO A 180 0.25 -18.75 1.40
CA PRO A 180 1.39 -19.33 2.12
C PRO A 180 0.96 -19.74 3.52
N THR A 181 1.49 -20.86 4.01
CA THR A 181 1.26 -21.31 5.39
C THR A 181 1.80 -20.24 6.35
N GLY A 182 0.90 -19.56 7.06
CA GLY A 182 1.25 -18.55 8.05
C GLY A 182 1.59 -19.20 9.39
N ASN A 183 2.46 -18.56 10.16
CA ASN A 183 2.67 -18.93 11.56
C ASN A 183 1.49 -18.46 12.39
N ALA A 184 1.05 -19.29 13.35
CA ALA A 184 0.06 -18.88 14.34
C ALA A 184 0.56 -17.65 15.14
N PRO A 185 -0.35 -16.74 15.55
CA PRO A 185 0.02 -15.66 16.45
C PRO A 185 0.67 -16.19 17.72
N CYS A 186 1.79 -15.59 18.13
CA CYS A 186 2.48 -15.93 19.37
C CYS A 186 2.18 -14.84 20.41
N PHE A 187 1.61 -15.25 21.54
CA PHE A 187 1.29 -14.35 22.67
C PHE A 187 2.29 -14.50 23.82
N ASN A 188 3.18 -15.50 23.78
CA ASN A 188 4.18 -15.70 24.80
C ASN A 188 5.36 -14.76 24.58
N LEU A 189 5.81 -14.14 25.69
CA LEU A 189 6.91 -13.19 25.71
C LEU A 189 8.03 -13.73 26.62
N LEU A 190 9.25 -13.58 26.16
CA LEU A 190 10.46 -13.99 26.85
C LEU A 190 11.43 -12.82 26.98
N THR A 191 12.28 -12.81 28.01
CA THR A 191 13.29 -11.79 28.17
C THR A 191 14.61 -12.23 27.55
N CYS A 192 15.16 -11.42 26.69
CA CYS A 192 16.47 -11.65 26.07
C CYS A 192 17.60 -11.48 27.09
N LYS A 193 18.45 -12.49 27.25
CA LYS A 193 19.59 -12.45 28.15
C LYS A 193 20.64 -11.41 27.75
N GLY A 194 20.76 -11.12 26.44
CA GLY A 194 21.79 -10.22 25.92
C GLY A 194 21.48 -8.75 26.11
N CYS A 195 20.24 -8.32 25.77
CA CYS A 195 19.85 -6.89 25.82
C CYS A 195 18.80 -6.56 26.89
N GLY A 196 18.20 -7.56 27.54
CA GLY A 196 17.14 -7.36 28.54
C GLY A 196 15.77 -7.02 27.95
N GLU A 197 15.63 -6.88 26.63
CA GLU A 197 14.37 -6.59 25.96
C GLU A 197 13.46 -7.83 25.90
N VAL A 198 12.16 -7.56 25.82
CA VAL A 198 11.15 -8.61 25.65
C VAL A 198 11.08 -9.01 24.17
N VAL A 199 11.05 -10.31 23.91
CA VAL A 199 10.94 -10.90 22.56
C VAL A 199 9.82 -11.93 22.53
N ALA A 200 9.06 -11.98 21.43
CA ALA A 200 8.07 -13.02 21.22
C ALA A 200 8.75 -14.40 21.13
N GLU A 201 8.19 -15.41 21.82
CA GLU A 201 8.77 -16.75 21.92
C GLU A 201 9.15 -17.34 20.56
N ASN A 202 8.28 -17.24 19.55
CA ASN A 202 8.53 -17.74 18.20
C ASN A 202 9.64 -16.97 17.43
N LYS A 203 10.17 -15.87 18.00
CA LYS A 203 11.30 -15.09 17.48
C LYS A 203 12.54 -15.18 18.37
N ALA A 204 12.44 -15.85 19.52
CA ALA A 204 13.56 -16.11 20.39
C ALA A 204 14.47 -17.24 19.82
N ARG A 205 15.71 -17.25 20.29
CA ARG A 205 16.69 -18.30 20.01
C ARG A 205 17.30 -18.78 21.33
N LEU A 206 17.52 -20.06 21.42
CA LEU A 206 18.26 -20.68 22.51
C LEU A 206 19.74 -20.74 22.13
N LYS A 207 20.60 -20.23 22.99
CA LYS A 207 22.06 -20.34 22.89
C LYS A 207 22.62 -20.56 24.29
N ASP A 208 23.42 -21.60 24.48
CA ASP A 208 24.04 -21.96 25.76
C ASP A 208 23.01 -22.07 26.91
N ASN A 209 21.83 -22.66 26.63
CA ASN A 209 20.67 -22.78 27.52
C ASN A 209 20.05 -21.44 27.97
N GLU A 210 20.40 -20.33 27.34
CA GLU A 210 19.86 -19.00 27.61
C GLU A 210 19.06 -18.48 26.41
N ILE A 211 18.08 -17.60 26.68
CA ILE A 211 17.18 -17.05 25.68
C ILE A 211 17.74 -15.74 25.14
N PHE A 212 17.80 -15.62 23.81
CA PHE A 212 18.25 -14.42 23.12
C PHE A 212 17.28 -14.00 22.02
N CYS A 213 17.20 -12.70 21.75
CA CYS A 213 16.60 -12.17 20.53
C CYS A 213 17.50 -12.37 19.30
N LEU A 214 16.93 -12.31 18.09
CA LEU A 214 17.69 -12.50 16.85
C LEU A 214 18.93 -11.60 16.72
N PRO A 215 18.85 -10.27 17.02
CA PRO A 215 20.05 -9.41 16.98
C PRO A 215 21.15 -9.86 17.93
N CYS A 216 20.83 -10.29 19.16
CA CYS A 216 21.82 -10.68 20.16
C CYS A 216 22.54 -11.99 19.84
N VAL A 217 22.02 -12.84 18.96
CA VAL A 217 22.71 -14.02 18.45
C VAL A 217 23.35 -13.81 17.08
N GLY A 218 23.38 -12.58 16.58
CA GLY A 218 24.05 -12.21 15.33
C GLY A 218 23.26 -12.48 14.05
N TYR A 219 21.94 -12.73 14.14
CA TYR A 219 21.08 -12.76 12.96
C TYR A 219 20.83 -11.33 12.49
N SER A 220 21.51 -10.91 11.42
CA SER A 220 21.16 -9.70 10.69
C SER A 220 20.02 -10.02 9.70
N ARG A 221 19.02 -9.14 9.58
CA ARG A 221 18.20 -9.10 8.37
C ARG A 221 19.11 -8.55 7.25
N VAL A 222 19.32 -9.35 6.25
CA VAL A 222 19.86 -8.88 4.97
C VAL A 222 18.83 -8.03 4.29
#